data_c93052a666d93b91a0f3a6a97efdfb0b
#
_entry.id   c93052a666d93b91a0f3a6a97efdfb0b
#
_cell.length_a   1.000
_cell.length_b   1.000
_cell.length_c   1.000
_cell.angle_alpha   90.00
_cell.angle_beta   90.00
_cell.angle_gamma   90.00
#
_symmetry.space_group_name_H-M   'P 1'
#
loop_
_entity.id
_entity.type
_entity.pdbx_description
1 polymer ?
#
loop_
_entity_poly.entity_id
_entity_poly.type
_entity_poly.pdbx_seq_one_letter_code
_entity_poly.pdbx_strand_id
1 'polypeptide(L)'
;MEQIILNILEALRRGETVDDKALVKLIHAEARREGADKRDLAKRRLLPFYQRVKREEPARWAGWNVDAELERRLLQVLRMKPRRTASGVATITVITKPWPCSGDCLFCPNDLRMPKSYLHAEPACARAEQNCFDPYLQVSARLTALSQMGHATDKIELIVLGGTWSDYPQGYQTWFMSELFRALNDDAVAGVAATRCWRVRASAVPRRGACSMTLPRCAAAGGNRAPRALSGCRHCDRRG
;
A
#
# COMPACT_ATOMS: atom_id res chain seq x y z
N MET A 1 -8.52 -21.42 -5.79
CA MET A 1 -7.39 -20.52 -6.15
C MET A 1 -6.17 -21.26 -6.63
N GLU A 2 -5.75 -22.34 -5.93
CA GLU A 2 -4.60 -23.16 -6.33
C GLU A 2 -4.74 -23.70 -7.75
N GLN A 3 -5.89 -24.27 -8.08
CA GLN A 3 -6.14 -24.83 -9.40
C GLN A 3 -5.98 -23.79 -10.52
N ILE A 4 -6.34 -22.53 -10.27
CA ILE A 4 -6.12 -21.45 -11.25
C ILE A 4 -4.63 -21.26 -11.49
N ILE A 5 -3.81 -21.25 -10.43
CA ILE A 5 -2.35 -21.11 -10.55
C ILE A 5 -1.76 -22.31 -11.30
N LEU A 6 -2.19 -23.52 -10.96
CA LEU A 6 -1.73 -24.74 -11.65
C LEU A 6 -2.09 -24.71 -13.14
N ASN A 7 -3.30 -24.32 -13.49
CA ASN A 7 -3.73 -24.18 -14.88
C ASN A 7 -2.90 -23.12 -15.64
N ILE A 8 -2.56 -22.00 -14.98
CA ILE A 8 -1.65 -21.00 -15.57
C ILE A 8 -0.26 -21.59 -15.80
N LEU A 9 0.29 -22.28 -14.80
CA LEU A 9 1.61 -22.93 -14.90
C LEU A 9 1.65 -23.95 -16.04
N GLU A 10 0.61 -24.75 -16.19
CA GLU A 10 0.50 -25.71 -17.30
C GLU A 10 0.46 -25.01 -18.66
N ALA A 11 -0.34 -23.96 -18.83
CA ALA A 11 -0.38 -23.19 -20.06
C ALA A 11 0.99 -22.59 -20.39
N LEU A 12 1.67 -22.01 -19.37
CA LEU A 12 3.01 -21.45 -19.52
C LEU A 12 4.07 -22.49 -19.90
N ARG A 13 3.98 -23.73 -19.37
CA ARG A 13 4.87 -24.86 -19.75
C ARG A 13 4.68 -25.28 -21.20
N ARG A 14 3.45 -25.23 -21.70
CA ARG A 14 3.14 -25.49 -23.12
C ARG A 14 3.58 -24.35 -24.05
N GLY A 15 4.17 -23.28 -23.51
CA GLY A 15 4.58 -22.11 -24.30
C GLY A 15 3.44 -21.17 -24.65
N GLU A 16 2.24 -21.38 -24.08
CA GLU A 16 1.09 -20.52 -24.32
C GLU A 16 1.24 -19.17 -23.62
N THR A 17 0.65 -18.14 -24.19
CA THR A 17 0.55 -16.81 -23.56
C THR A 17 -0.78 -16.70 -22.83
N VAL A 18 -0.73 -16.37 -21.54
CA VAL A 18 -1.94 -16.13 -20.73
C VAL A 18 -2.15 -14.63 -20.57
N ASP A 19 -3.02 -14.08 -21.40
CA ASP A 19 -3.41 -12.66 -21.29
C ASP A 19 -4.51 -12.46 -20.23
N ASP A 20 -4.88 -11.21 -19.98
CA ASP A 20 -5.92 -10.87 -19.00
C ASP A 20 -7.28 -11.49 -19.34
N LYS A 21 -7.60 -11.68 -20.65
CA LYS A 21 -8.87 -12.30 -21.08
C LYS A 21 -8.87 -13.79 -20.80
N ALA A 22 -7.75 -14.49 -21.10
CA ALA A 22 -7.58 -15.90 -20.79
C ALA A 22 -7.64 -16.14 -19.27
N LEU A 23 -6.97 -15.31 -18.49
CA LEU A 23 -7.01 -15.37 -17.04
C LEU A 23 -8.42 -15.22 -16.47
N VAL A 24 -9.19 -14.26 -16.97
CA VAL A 24 -10.60 -14.06 -16.56
C VAL A 24 -11.45 -15.27 -16.90
N LYS A 25 -11.23 -15.91 -18.05
CA LYS A 25 -11.92 -17.17 -18.41
C LYS A 25 -11.60 -18.30 -17.44
N LEU A 26 -10.32 -18.47 -17.07
CA LEU A 26 -9.89 -19.47 -16.09
C LEU A 26 -10.54 -19.23 -14.72
N ILE A 27 -10.54 -17.99 -14.24
CA ILE A 27 -11.19 -17.60 -12.98
C ILE A 27 -12.70 -17.92 -13.02
N HIS A 28 -13.38 -17.58 -14.11
CA HIS A 28 -14.82 -17.86 -14.26
C HIS A 28 -15.14 -19.35 -14.39
N ALA A 29 -14.29 -20.13 -15.03
CA ALA A 29 -14.45 -21.58 -15.14
C ALA A 29 -14.31 -22.22 -13.76
N GLU A 30 -13.29 -21.83 -13.00
CA GLU A 30 -13.04 -22.36 -11.66
C GLU A 30 -14.14 -21.95 -10.68
N ALA A 31 -14.58 -20.70 -10.72
CA ALA A 31 -15.69 -20.22 -9.88
C ALA A 31 -16.98 -21.02 -10.11
N ARG A 32 -17.27 -21.39 -11.39
CA ARG A 32 -18.41 -22.26 -11.71
C ARG A 32 -18.21 -23.68 -11.22
N ARG A 33 -17.00 -24.21 -11.32
CA ARG A 33 -16.67 -25.56 -10.88
C ARG A 33 -16.80 -25.71 -9.35
N GLU A 34 -16.29 -24.72 -8.60
CA GLU A 34 -16.30 -24.73 -7.14
C GLU A 34 -17.61 -24.17 -6.54
N GLY A 35 -18.53 -23.62 -7.33
CA GLY A 35 -19.70 -22.91 -6.84
C GLY A 35 -19.35 -21.66 -6.01
N ALA A 36 -18.16 -21.12 -6.18
CA ALA A 36 -17.62 -20.00 -5.41
C ALA A 36 -17.95 -18.64 -6.02
N ASP A 37 -17.98 -17.60 -5.17
CA ASP A 37 -18.09 -16.23 -5.69
C ASP A 37 -16.83 -15.87 -6.50
N LYS A 38 -17.04 -15.33 -7.70
CA LYS A 38 -15.96 -14.83 -8.57
C LYS A 38 -15.07 -13.80 -7.88
N ARG A 39 -15.59 -13.07 -6.88
CA ARG A 39 -14.84 -12.10 -6.08
C ARG A 39 -13.78 -12.76 -5.21
N ASP A 40 -14.03 -14.00 -4.77
CA ASP A 40 -13.10 -14.76 -3.94
C ASP A 40 -11.93 -15.31 -4.75
N LEU A 41 -12.13 -15.60 -6.02
CA LEU A 41 -11.11 -16.06 -6.95
C LEU A 41 -10.51 -14.93 -7.81
N ALA A 42 -10.82 -13.67 -7.51
CA ALA A 42 -10.39 -12.53 -8.32
C ALA A 42 -8.86 -12.44 -8.44
N LYS A 43 -8.36 -11.98 -9.61
CA LYS A 43 -6.93 -11.81 -9.93
C LYS A 43 -6.13 -11.17 -8.78
N ARG A 44 -6.70 -10.17 -8.10
CA ARG A 44 -6.06 -9.48 -6.97
C ARG A 44 -5.68 -10.38 -5.79
N ARG A 45 -6.31 -11.56 -5.67
CA ARG A 45 -6.07 -12.52 -4.59
C ARG A 45 -5.08 -13.63 -4.97
N LEU A 46 -4.83 -13.82 -6.26
CA LEU A 46 -3.97 -14.91 -6.75
C LEU A 46 -2.50 -14.69 -6.36
N LEU A 47 -1.98 -13.49 -6.55
CA LEU A 47 -0.58 -13.20 -6.19
C LEU A 47 -0.32 -13.27 -4.69
N PRO A 48 -1.14 -12.65 -3.80
CA PRO A 48 -1.00 -12.84 -2.36
C PRO A 48 -1.11 -14.31 -1.93
N PHE A 49 -2.00 -15.09 -2.55
CA PHE A 49 -2.12 -16.53 -2.29
C PHE A 49 -0.84 -17.28 -2.69
N TYR A 50 -0.29 -17.03 -3.89
CA TYR A 50 0.97 -17.62 -4.35
C TYR A 50 2.12 -17.31 -3.40
N GLN A 51 2.28 -16.04 -3.02
CA GLN A 51 3.33 -15.59 -2.10
C GLN A 51 3.20 -16.24 -0.72
N ARG A 52 1.97 -16.40 -0.22
CA ARG A 52 1.71 -17.07 1.05
C ARG A 52 2.13 -18.54 0.98
N VAL A 53 1.70 -19.30 -0.05
CA VAL A 53 2.05 -20.71 -0.20
C VAL A 53 3.57 -20.88 -0.29
N LYS A 54 4.25 -20.03 -1.08
CA LYS A 54 5.71 -20.09 -1.22
C LYS A 54 6.43 -19.87 0.11
N ARG A 55 5.92 -18.99 0.99
CA ARG A 55 6.54 -18.65 2.27
C ARG A 55 6.18 -19.62 3.39
N GLU A 56 4.92 -20.01 3.47
CA GLU A 56 4.36 -20.74 4.63
C GLU A 56 4.25 -22.23 4.38
N GLU A 57 4.15 -22.65 3.11
CA GLU A 57 3.96 -24.04 2.72
C GLU A 57 5.02 -24.49 1.68
N PRO A 58 6.34 -24.47 2.00
CA PRO A 58 7.40 -24.71 1.01
C PRO A 58 7.33 -26.08 0.37
N ALA A 59 6.89 -27.12 1.09
CA ALA A 59 6.71 -28.46 0.54
C ALA A 59 5.61 -28.50 -0.53
N ARG A 60 4.50 -27.81 -0.32
CA ARG A 60 3.41 -27.67 -1.29
C ARG A 60 3.87 -26.90 -2.53
N TRP A 61 4.58 -25.80 -2.31
CA TRP A 61 5.14 -25.01 -3.41
C TRP A 61 6.16 -25.80 -4.23
N ALA A 62 7.02 -26.60 -3.60
CA ALA A 62 7.97 -27.46 -4.30
C ALA A 62 7.26 -28.50 -5.20
N GLY A 63 6.10 -29.01 -4.79
CA GLY A 63 5.27 -29.90 -5.59
C GLY A 63 4.75 -29.26 -6.90
N TRP A 64 4.74 -27.95 -7.01
CA TRP A 64 4.36 -27.26 -8.25
C TRP A 64 5.48 -27.23 -9.30
N ASN A 65 6.70 -27.65 -8.96
CA ASN A 65 7.87 -27.71 -9.86
C ASN A 65 8.08 -26.41 -10.66
N VAL A 66 8.16 -25.29 -9.95
CA VAL A 66 8.30 -23.95 -10.55
C VAL A 66 9.78 -23.57 -10.56
N ASP A 67 10.38 -23.53 -11.75
CA ASP A 67 11.72 -22.96 -11.93
C ASP A 67 11.69 -21.43 -11.98
N ALA A 68 12.87 -20.80 -11.96
CA ALA A 68 13.00 -19.34 -11.91
C ALA A 68 12.38 -18.64 -13.13
N GLU A 69 12.48 -19.22 -14.31
CA GLU A 69 11.93 -18.66 -15.55
C GLU A 69 10.40 -18.77 -15.56
N LEU A 70 9.86 -19.91 -15.19
CA LEU A 70 8.42 -20.14 -15.08
C LEU A 70 7.81 -19.23 -14.00
N GLU A 71 8.52 -19.07 -12.85
CA GLU A 71 8.10 -18.12 -11.81
C GLU A 71 8.04 -16.70 -12.34
N ARG A 72 9.08 -16.26 -13.05
CA ARG A 72 9.11 -14.92 -13.64
C ARG A 72 7.92 -14.69 -14.58
N ARG A 73 7.60 -15.65 -15.44
CA ARG A 73 6.44 -15.61 -16.35
C ARG A 73 5.11 -15.61 -15.59
N LEU A 74 4.97 -16.46 -14.56
CA LEU A 74 3.79 -16.49 -13.70
C LEU A 74 3.55 -15.13 -13.03
N LEU A 75 4.58 -14.54 -12.43
CA LEU A 75 4.49 -13.24 -11.77
C LEU A 75 4.10 -12.12 -12.75
N GLN A 76 4.53 -12.19 -14.01
CA GLN A 76 4.07 -11.26 -15.05
C GLN A 76 2.57 -11.38 -15.32
N VAL A 77 2.04 -12.61 -15.39
CA VAL A 77 0.59 -12.86 -15.59
C VAL A 77 -0.22 -12.37 -14.38
N LEU A 78 0.27 -12.63 -13.16
CA LEU A 78 -0.43 -12.28 -11.93
C LEU A 78 -0.34 -10.80 -11.58
N ARG A 79 0.65 -10.07 -12.08
CA ARG A 79 0.85 -8.63 -11.80
C ARG A 79 -0.38 -7.82 -12.21
N MET A 80 -0.80 -6.95 -11.30
CA MET A 80 -1.91 -6.03 -11.54
C MET A 80 -1.40 -4.66 -12.03
N LYS A 81 -2.06 -4.11 -13.07
CA LYS A 81 -1.74 -2.76 -13.60
C LYS A 81 -0.25 -2.57 -13.92
N PRO A 82 0.36 -3.43 -14.76
CA PRO A 82 1.83 -3.48 -14.97
C PRO A 82 2.44 -2.15 -15.39
N ARG A 83 1.67 -1.29 -16.08
CA ARG A 83 2.14 0.03 -16.55
C ARG A 83 2.43 1.01 -15.41
N ARG A 84 1.90 0.78 -14.19
CA ARG A 84 2.02 1.72 -13.07
C ARG A 84 3.46 1.96 -12.62
N THR A 85 4.31 0.95 -12.69
CA THR A 85 5.74 1.01 -12.31
C THR A 85 6.64 0.60 -13.47
N ALA A 86 6.21 0.84 -14.72
CA ALA A 86 7.00 0.50 -15.91
C ALA A 86 8.30 1.28 -16.00
N SER A 87 8.36 2.46 -15.39
CA SER A 87 9.59 3.27 -15.25
C SER A 87 10.60 2.71 -14.25
N GLY A 88 10.27 1.64 -13.50
CA GLY A 88 11.08 1.14 -12.41
C GLY A 88 10.92 1.94 -11.11
N VAL A 89 10.02 2.91 -11.06
CA VAL A 89 9.74 3.74 -9.88
C VAL A 89 8.31 3.53 -9.41
N ALA A 90 8.13 3.30 -8.10
CA ALA A 90 6.82 3.22 -7.47
C ALA A 90 6.49 4.55 -6.79
N THR A 91 5.51 5.28 -7.32
CA THR A 91 5.08 6.56 -6.78
C THR A 91 4.08 6.36 -5.64
N ILE A 92 4.37 6.97 -4.49
CA ILE A 92 3.51 7.00 -3.30
C ILE A 92 3.14 8.45 -3.01
N THR A 93 1.85 8.73 -3.07
CA THR A 93 1.29 10.03 -2.71
C THR A 93 0.78 10.00 -1.27
N VAL A 94 1.21 10.95 -0.47
CA VAL A 94 0.85 11.13 0.94
C VAL A 94 0.24 12.52 1.14
N ILE A 95 -0.87 12.59 1.86
CA ILE A 95 -1.60 13.82 2.13
C ILE A 95 -1.32 14.28 3.57
N THR A 96 -1.03 15.56 3.75
CA THR A 96 -0.89 16.17 5.07
C THR A 96 -2.26 16.29 5.77
N LYS A 97 -2.26 16.49 7.09
CA LYS A 97 -3.51 16.76 7.81
C LYS A 97 -4.15 18.10 7.35
N PRO A 98 -5.46 18.28 7.54
CA PRO A 98 -6.08 19.58 7.37
C PRO A 98 -5.38 20.64 8.25
N TRP A 99 -5.09 21.80 7.65
CA TRP A 99 -4.42 22.91 8.34
C TRP A 99 -4.83 24.23 7.70
N PRO A 100 -4.93 25.32 8.46
CA PRO A 100 -5.13 26.65 7.91
C PRO A 100 -4.03 26.99 6.89
N CYS A 101 -4.38 27.78 5.90
CA CYS A 101 -3.46 28.26 4.87
C CYS A 101 -3.45 29.78 4.88
N SER A 102 -2.26 30.38 4.79
CA SER A 102 -2.10 31.85 4.71
C SER A 102 -2.61 32.43 3.39
N GLY A 103 -2.76 31.59 2.34
CA GLY A 103 -3.27 32.00 1.04
C GLY A 103 -4.80 32.05 0.99
N ASP A 104 -5.34 33.04 0.27
CA ASP A 104 -6.76 33.19 -0.04
C ASP A 104 -6.99 33.02 -1.55
N CYS A 105 -6.73 31.81 -2.05
CA CYS A 105 -6.79 31.50 -3.49
C CYS A 105 -8.24 31.31 -3.94
N LEU A 106 -8.68 32.04 -4.94
CA LEU A 106 -10.03 31.99 -5.50
C LEU A 106 -10.47 30.59 -5.94
N PHE A 107 -9.57 29.80 -6.50
CA PHE A 107 -9.86 28.46 -7.00
C PHE A 107 -9.67 27.34 -5.97
N CYS A 108 -9.28 27.66 -4.74
CA CYS A 108 -9.04 26.66 -3.71
C CYS A 108 -10.35 26.17 -3.11
N PRO A 109 -10.68 24.86 -3.25
CA PRO A 109 -11.87 24.32 -2.60
C PRO A 109 -11.74 24.39 -1.07
N ASN A 110 -12.84 24.67 -0.39
CA ASN A 110 -12.88 24.80 1.06
C ASN A 110 -13.60 23.60 1.70
N ASP A 111 -13.00 22.42 1.63
CA ASP A 111 -13.43 21.24 2.40
C ASP A 111 -12.66 21.22 3.74
N LEU A 112 -13.35 21.48 4.84
CA LEU A 112 -12.75 21.53 6.18
C LEU A 112 -12.16 20.19 6.65
N ARG A 113 -12.55 19.09 6.01
CA ARG A 113 -12.03 17.75 6.32
C ARG A 113 -10.69 17.46 5.65
N MET A 114 -10.33 18.26 4.66
CA MET A 114 -9.16 18.07 3.82
C MET A 114 -8.20 19.24 3.93
N PRO A 115 -6.91 19.04 3.67
CA PRO A 115 -6.02 20.17 3.50
C PRO A 115 -6.47 21.01 2.30
N LYS A 116 -6.16 22.31 2.31
CA LYS A 116 -6.50 23.22 1.23
C LYS A 116 -6.08 22.68 -0.14
N SER A 117 -6.84 23.00 -1.16
CA SER A 117 -6.71 22.55 -2.56
C SER A 117 -7.20 21.13 -2.85
N TYR A 118 -7.69 20.38 -1.87
CA TYR A 118 -8.10 18.99 -2.05
C TYR A 118 -9.55 18.77 -1.62
N LEU A 119 -10.19 17.78 -2.27
CA LEU A 119 -11.56 17.36 -2.00
C LEU A 119 -11.58 15.93 -1.43
N HIS A 120 -12.50 15.68 -0.50
CA HIS A 120 -12.70 14.37 0.13
C HIS A 120 -12.85 13.21 -0.88
N ALA A 121 -13.55 13.42 -1.99
CA ALA A 121 -13.81 12.39 -2.99
C ALA A 121 -12.57 11.98 -3.81
N GLU A 122 -11.46 12.68 -3.70
CA GLU A 122 -10.23 12.34 -4.41
C GLU A 122 -9.60 11.05 -3.84
N PRO A 123 -9.13 10.14 -4.70
CA PRO A 123 -8.64 8.83 -4.24
C PRO A 123 -7.47 8.92 -3.25
N ALA A 124 -6.61 9.95 -3.34
CA ALA A 124 -5.51 10.14 -2.40
C ALA A 124 -6.02 10.62 -1.05
N CYS A 125 -6.97 11.57 -1.04
CA CYS A 125 -7.60 12.13 0.14
C CYS A 125 -8.42 11.08 0.91
N ALA A 126 -9.23 10.29 0.20
CA ALA A 126 -9.98 9.20 0.81
C ALA A 126 -9.07 8.17 1.50
N ARG A 127 -7.90 7.85 0.92
CA ARG A 127 -6.91 6.98 1.57
C ARG A 127 -6.25 7.64 2.77
N ALA A 128 -5.95 8.94 2.69
CA ALA A 128 -5.36 9.68 3.81
C ALA A 128 -6.31 9.72 5.01
N GLU A 129 -7.60 9.99 4.77
CA GLU A 129 -8.64 9.96 5.79
C GLU A 129 -8.78 8.56 6.43
N GLN A 130 -8.79 7.49 5.62
CA GLN A 130 -8.80 6.10 6.13
C GLN A 130 -7.59 5.79 7.02
N ASN A 131 -6.46 6.47 6.81
CA ASN A 131 -5.24 6.35 7.61
C ASN A 131 -5.06 7.51 8.60
N CYS A 132 -6.13 8.24 8.95
CA CYS A 132 -6.12 9.34 9.91
C CYS A 132 -5.07 10.42 9.61
N PHE A 133 -4.73 10.64 8.35
CA PHE A 133 -3.65 11.53 7.88
C PHE A 133 -2.28 11.22 8.50
N ASP A 134 -2.11 10.04 9.08
CA ASP A 134 -0.83 9.59 9.61
C ASP A 134 0.12 9.22 8.46
N PRO A 135 1.30 9.84 8.36
CA PRO A 135 2.22 9.61 7.24
C PRO A 135 2.78 8.19 7.19
N TYR A 136 3.06 7.60 8.36
CA TYR A 136 3.55 6.21 8.43
C TYR A 136 2.51 5.23 7.91
N LEU A 137 1.26 5.36 8.37
CA LEU A 137 0.17 4.48 7.95
C LEU A 137 -0.15 4.61 6.47
N GLN A 138 -0.13 5.84 5.92
CA GLN A 138 -0.36 6.08 4.50
C GLN A 138 0.70 5.39 3.63
N VAL A 139 1.98 5.52 3.98
CA VAL A 139 3.09 4.88 3.26
C VAL A 139 3.02 3.37 3.40
N SER A 140 2.85 2.85 4.62
CA SER A 140 2.78 1.41 4.90
C SER A 140 1.64 0.72 4.16
N ALA A 141 0.44 1.29 4.22
CA ALA A 141 -0.71 0.77 3.48
C ALA A 141 -0.46 0.78 1.96
N ARG A 142 0.24 1.80 1.47
CA ARG A 142 0.53 1.92 0.04
C ARG A 142 1.61 0.94 -0.40
N LEU A 143 2.67 0.74 0.37
CA LEU A 143 3.71 -0.27 0.13
C LEU A 143 3.10 -1.67 0.09
N THR A 144 2.29 -2.00 1.09
CA THR A 144 1.57 -3.28 1.16
C THR A 144 0.71 -3.50 -0.09
N ALA A 145 -0.08 -2.49 -0.49
CA ALA A 145 -0.91 -2.60 -1.68
C ALA A 145 -0.10 -2.77 -2.97
N LEU A 146 1.03 -2.09 -3.11
CA LEU A 146 1.92 -2.22 -4.28
C LEU A 146 2.55 -3.62 -4.32
N SER A 147 3.06 -4.11 -3.20
CA SER A 147 3.62 -5.46 -3.08
C SER A 147 2.59 -6.54 -3.42
N GLN A 148 1.36 -6.43 -2.89
CA GLN A 148 0.26 -7.36 -3.19
C GLN A 148 -0.18 -7.33 -4.66
N MET A 149 0.06 -6.22 -5.35
CA MET A 149 -0.18 -6.09 -6.79
C MET A 149 0.99 -6.59 -7.65
N GLY A 150 2.12 -6.98 -7.05
CA GLY A 150 3.32 -7.45 -7.74
C GLY A 150 4.23 -6.37 -8.29
N HIS A 151 4.16 -5.16 -7.73
CA HIS A 151 5.08 -4.09 -8.09
C HIS A 151 6.36 -4.14 -7.26
N ALA A 152 7.48 -3.87 -7.92
CA ALA A 152 8.75 -3.62 -7.24
C ALA A 152 8.64 -2.31 -6.42
N THR A 153 9.16 -2.34 -5.20
CA THR A 153 9.14 -1.22 -4.25
C THR A 153 10.54 -0.84 -3.75
N ASP A 154 11.55 -1.24 -4.49
CA ASP A 154 12.97 -0.96 -4.25
C ASP A 154 13.32 0.51 -4.52
N LYS A 155 12.61 1.16 -5.45
CA LYS A 155 12.75 2.59 -5.74
C LYS A 155 11.41 3.30 -5.59
N ILE A 156 11.31 4.16 -4.57
CA ILE A 156 10.11 4.91 -4.24
C ILE A 156 10.30 6.40 -4.54
N GLU A 157 9.30 6.98 -5.18
CA GLU A 157 9.10 8.42 -5.26
C GLU A 157 7.98 8.82 -4.32
N LEU A 158 8.30 9.65 -3.32
CA LEU A 158 7.30 10.22 -2.41
C LEU A 158 6.82 11.58 -2.93
N ILE A 159 5.49 11.71 -3.04
CA ILE A 159 4.84 12.98 -3.37
C ILE A 159 4.01 13.40 -2.16
N VAL A 160 4.44 14.47 -1.49
CA VAL A 160 3.69 15.08 -0.39
C VAL A 160 2.74 16.12 -0.97
N LEU A 161 1.46 15.97 -0.69
CA LEU A 161 0.39 16.87 -1.10
C LEU A 161 -0.30 17.46 0.13
N GLY A 162 -0.80 18.69 -0.02
CA GLY A 162 -1.47 19.39 1.06
C GLY A 162 -1.62 20.88 0.72
N GLY A 163 -1.95 21.69 1.70
CA GLY A 163 -1.91 23.15 1.59
C GLY A 163 -0.47 23.68 1.51
N THR A 164 -0.28 24.96 1.82
CA THR A 164 1.05 25.57 1.85
C THR A 164 1.91 24.91 2.93
N TRP A 165 2.99 24.24 2.52
CA TRP A 165 3.82 23.46 3.44
C TRP A 165 4.43 24.29 4.57
N SER A 166 4.84 25.53 4.27
CA SER A 166 5.43 26.46 5.24
C SER A 166 4.47 26.93 6.32
N ASP A 167 3.16 26.77 6.13
CA ASP A 167 2.15 27.15 7.12
C ASP A 167 2.02 26.11 8.26
N TYR A 168 2.53 24.92 8.04
CA TYR A 168 2.53 23.90 9.08
C TYR A 168 3.62 24.20 10.14
N PRO A 169 3.33 23.95 11.44
CA PRO A 169 4.34 24.09 12.48
C PRO A 169 5.59 23.26 12.19
N GLN A 170 6.77 23.79 12.45
CA GLN A 170 8.05 23.09 12.18
C GLN A 170 8.12 21.72 12.85
N GLY A 171 7.59 21.57 14.06
CA GLY A 171 7.52 20.28 14.74
C GLY A 171 6.69 19.25 13.98
N TYR A 172 5.58 19.66 13.36
CA TYR A 172 4.78 18.79 12.51
C TYR A 172 5.53 18.42 11.23
N GLN A 173 6.17 19.38 10.58
CA GLN A 173 6.95 19.12 9.36
C GLN A 173 8.06 18.09 9.62
N THR A 174 8.82 18.26 10.69
CA THR A 174 9.89 17.33 11.08
C THR A 174 9.33 15.94 11.40
N TRP A 175 8.28 15.87 12.21
CA TRP A 175 7.61 14.60 12.53
C TRP A 175 7.09 13.91 11.27
N PHE A 176 6.38 14.64 10.41
CA PHE A 176 5.79 14.11 9.20
C PHE A 176 6.85 13.46 8.28
N MET A 177 7.94 14.18 8.02
CA MET A 177 9.05 13.65 7.21
C MET A 177 9.74 12.47 7.87
N SER A 178 9.97 12.50 9.19
CA SER A 178 10.56 11.40 9.93
C SER A 178 9.72 10.12 9.80
N GLU A 179 8.40 10.22 9.94
CA GLU A 179 7.48 9.09 9.83
C GLU A 179 7.40 8.52 8.41
N LEU A 180 7.48 9.36 7.37
CA LEU A 180 7.57 8.90 5.99
C LEU A 180 8.80 8.01 5.78
N PHE A 181 9.98 8.48 6.21
CA PHE A 181 11.22 7.72 6.07
C PHE A 181 11.25 6.49 6.98
N ARG A 182 10.67 6.57 8.18
CA ARG A 182 10.51 5.41 9.06
C ARG A 182 9.71 4.31 8.37
N ALA A 183 8.56 4.63 7.79
CA ALA A 183 7.72 3.66 7.09
C ALA A 183 8.41 3.04 5.86
N LEU A 184 9.25 3.81 5.15
CA LEU A 184 10.02 3.30 4.02
C LEU A 184 11.14 2.35 4.42
N ASN A 185 11.68 2.47 5.65
CA ASN A 185 12.81 1.68 6.14
C ASN A 185 12.40 0.59 7.14
N ASP A 186 11.11 0.51 7.51
CA ASP A 186 10.61 -0.52 8.41
C ASP A 186 10.38 -1.83 7.66
N ASP A 187 11.19 -2.84 7.97
CA ASP A 187 11.14 -4.16 7.33
C ASP A 187 9.83 -4.91 7.62
N ALA A 188 9.16 -4.61 8.73
CA ALA A 188 7.88 -5.21 9.08
C ALA A 188 6.77 -4.84 8.08
N VAL A 189 6.87 -3.68 7.44
CA VAL A 189 5.94 -3.22 6.41
C VAL A 189 6.23 -3.88 5.06
N ALA A 190 7.47 -4.27 4.83
CA ALA A 190 7.90 -4.73 3.52
C ALA A 190 7.46 -6.16 3.20
N GLY A 191 7.33 -7.07 4.17
CA GLY A 191 7.06 -8.50 3.91
C GLY A 191 7.96 -9.13 2.85
N VAL A 192 8.94 -8.38 2.37
CA VAL A 192 9.89 -8.70 1.31
C VAL A 192 11.25 -8.25 1.81
N ALA A 193 12.18 -9.17 1.90
CA ALA A 193 13.59 -8.87 2.07
C ALA A 193 14.08 -8.11 0.82
N ALA A 194 13.81 -6.83 0.79
CA ALA A 194 14.36 -5.93 -0.20
C ALA A 194 15.51 -5.18 0.46
N THR A 195 16.71 -5.41 -0.02
CA THR A 195 17.87 -4.55 0.20
C THR A 195 17.49 -3.16 -0.33
N ARG A 196 16.81 -2.37 0.50
CA ARG A 196 16.44 -1.01 0.11
C ARG A 196 17.70 -0.16 0.08
N CYS A 197 18.08 0.29 -1.10
CA CYS A 197 19.27 1.11 -1.37
C CYS A 197 19.15 2.56 -0.88
N TRP A 198 18.43 2.82 0.23
CA TRP A 198 18.33 4.14 0.85
C TRP A 198 18.46 4.02 2.38
N ARG A 199 19.66 3.63 2.86
CA ARG A 199 20.05 4.04 4.21
C ARG A 199 20.39 5.52 4.15
N VAL A 200 19.42 6.37 4.36
CA VAL A 200 19.72 7.69 4.91
C VAL A 200 20.21 7.40 6.32
N ARG A 201 21.52 7.44 6.53
CA ARG A 201 22.05 7.56 7.89
C ARG A 201 21.45 8.84 8.46
N ALA A 202 20.51 8.69 9.37
CA ALA A 202 20.12 9.76 10.28
C ALA A 202 21.33 10.02 11.21
N SER A 203 22.38 10.65 10.65
CA SER A 203 23.44 11.21 11.43
C SER A 203 22.90 12.47 12.07
N ALA A 204 22.63 12.36 13.37
CA ALA A 204 22.51 13.46 14.31
C ALA A 204 21.38 14.47 14.07
N VAL A 205 20.13 14.04 14.34
CA VAL A 205 19.20 14.96 14.97
C VAL A 205 19.59 14.97 16.47
N PRO A 206 20.00 16.10 17.06
CA PRO A 206 20.30 16.15 18.50
C PRO A 206 19.03 15.81 19.26
N ARG A 207 19.10 14.78 20.11
CA ARG A 207 18.04 14.43 21.05
C ARG A 207 17.89 15.58 22.05
N ARG A 208 17.01 16.52 21.77
CA ARG A 208 16.52 17.49 22.76
C ARG A 208 15.11 17.10 23.14
N GLY A 209 14.96 16.66 24.39
CA GLY A 209 13.72 16.56 25.11
C GLY A 209 12.83 15.41 24.67
N ALA A 210 12.94 14.30 25.39
CA ALA A 210 11.96 13.22 25.34
C ALA A 210 10.60 13.77 25.79
N CYS A 211 9.74 14.12 24.85
CA CYS A 211 8.32 14.19 25.09
C CYS A 211 7.80 12.74 25.06
N SER A 212 7.57 12.16 26.23
CA SER A 212 6.96 10.85 26.36
C SER A 212 5.47 10.96 25.98
N MET A 213 5.18 10.89 24.71
CA MET A 213 3.82 10.61 24.23
C MET A 213 3.74 9.14 23.89
N THR A 214 3.34 8.36 24.86
CA THR A 214 2.81 7.02 24.65
C THR A 214 1.50 7.13 23.86
N LEU A 215 1.58 6.92 22.55
CA LEU A 215 0.40 6.69 21.73
C LEU A 215 -0.19 5.32 22.09
N PRO A 216 -1.49 5.22 22.35
CA PRO A 216 -2.12 3.91 22.51
C PRO A 216 -1.99 3.15 21.19
N ARG A 217 -1.40 1.96 21.27
CA ARG A 217 -1.41 0.99 20.17
C ARG A 217 -2.86 0.64 19.86
N CYS A 218 -3.36 1.02 18.70
CA CYS A 218 -4.55 0.38 18.15
C CYS A 218 -4.19 -1.08 17.90
N ALA A 219 -4.74 -1.96 18.73
CA ALA A 219 -4.61 -3.38 18.55
C ALA A 219 -5.19 -3.75 17.18
N ALA A 220 -4.39 -4.44 16.37
CA ALA A 220 -4.82 -5.02 15.12
C ALA A 220 -5.85 -6.12 15.42
N ALA A 221 -7.12 -5.74 15.38
CA ALA A 221 -8.21 -6.71 15.31
C ALA A 221 -8.37 -7.14 13.85
N GLY A 222 -7.96 -8.36 13.53
CA GLY A 222 -8.28 -9.00 12.27
C GLY A 222 -9.79 -9.14 12.12
N GLY A 223 -10.38 -8.41 11.22
CA GLY A 223 -11.79 -8.49 10.90
C GLY A 223 -12.15 -7.49 9.80
N ASN A 224 -12.59 -8.02 8.67
CA ASN A 224 -13.05 -7.31 7.49
C ASN A 224 -14.40 -6.60 7.73
N ARG A 225 -14.43 -5.60 8.63
CA ARG A 225 -15.57 -4.68 8.74
C ARG A 225 -15.02 -3.26 8.75
N ALA A 226 -15.54 -2.44 7.84
CA ALA A 226 -15.31 -1.01 7.85
C ALA A 226 -15.64 -0.45 9.25
N PRO A 227 -14.74 0.30 9.90
CA PRO A 227 -15.08 0.92 11.16
C PRO A 227 -16.15 1.97 10.91
N ARG A 228 -17.27 1.84 11.64
CA ARG A 228 -18.26 2.91 11.79
C ARG A 228 -17.54 4.14 12.34
N ALA A 229 -17.90 5.30 11.83
CA ALA A 229 -17.40 6.58 12.28
C ALA A 229 -17.30 6.64 13.81
N LEU A 230 -16.09 6.73 14.33
CA LEU A 230 -15.85 7.03 15.72
C LEU A 230 -16.12 8.51 15.94
N SER A 231 -17.38 8.84 16.23
CA SER A 231 -17.72 10.05 16.95
C SER A 231 -17.12 9.94 18.35
N GLY A 232 -16.04 10.66 18.63
CA GLY A 232 -15.54 10.77 19.99
C GLY A 232 -14.04 10.68 20.22
N CYS A 233 -13.20 11.09 19.27
CA CYS A 233 -11.80 11.32 19.59
C CYS A 233 -11.63 12.70 20.26
N ARG A 234 -11.86 12.73 21.60
CA ARG A 234 -11.75 13.96 22.43
C ARG A 234 -10.33 14.53 22.58
N HIS A 235 -9.38 14.05 21.79
CA HIS A 235 -7.97 14.45 21.93
C HIS A 235 -7.45 15.38 20.83
N CYS A 236 -8.26 15.65 19.81
CA CYS A 236 -7.90 16.62 18.77
C CYS A 236 -8.33 18.08 19.11
N ASP A 237 -9.18 18.27 20.14
CA ASP A 237 -9.77 19.57 20.45
C ASP A 237 -9.03 20.41 21.49
N ARG A 238 -7.93 19.96 22.02
CA ARG A 238 -7.14 20.77 22.95
C ARG A 238 -5.69 20.83 22.52
N ARG A 239 -5.38 21.80 21.69
CA ARG A 239 -4.21 22.71 21.71
C ARG A 239 -4.23 23.56 20.45
N GLY A 240 -4.64 24.82 20.68
CA GLY A 240 -4.42 25.92 19.75
C GLY A 240 -2.93 26.22 19.58
#